data_bde4a325dc1b86476a0be9a7bd42f75d
#
_entry.id   bde4a325dc1b86476a0be9a7bd42f75d
#
_cell.length_a   1.000
_cell.length_b   1.000
_cell.length_c   1.000
_cell.angle_alpha   90.00
_cell.angle_beta   90.00
_cell.angle_gamma   90.00
#
_symmetry.space_group_name_H-M   'P 1'
#
loop_
_entity.id
_entity.type
_entity.pdbx_description
1 polymer ?
#
loop_
_entity_poly.entity_id
_entity_poly.type
_entity_poly.pdbx_seq_one_letter_code
_entity_poly.pdbx_strand_id
1 'polypeptide(L)'
;MLRESLYSLHRSWNSLPEITVVSDGSWTANEFAKVFAWWPNPITVLTRAEICQAASSAGFSELADYAGQSPYGLKLAAIVTQAKKRPTIFVDADILWFRDPALLLGDRVSWDKPRALRESNCHQRRDMATRHCAQVLEPPSVNSGIVALHGDLMTPALLRGMVQDALRDPQDSSCEQTIIASAVKLGGGLFPEKLSLVEFDDLHRFSPRNMNDEGYYSRHYVNWMRHLLYRDALKLRLHLSWLKPRRWSQAGRVASTQNLRNCRRAN
;
A
#
# COMPACT_ATOMS: atom_id res chain seq x y z
N MET A 1 13.33 1.56 -3.47
CA MET A 1 11.93 1.54 -3.91
C MET A 1 11.05 2.43 -3.06
N LEU A 2 10.86 2.17 -1.75
CA LEU A 2 9.97 2.96 -0.87
C LEU A 2 10.17 4.48 -0.98
N ARG A 3 11.42 4.96 -0.99
CA ARG A 3 11.72 6.40 -1.14
C ARG A 3 11.15 6.98 -2.43
N GLU A 4 11.26 6.27 -3.54
CA GLU A 4 10.76 6.72 -4.84
C GLU A 4 9.23 6.67 -4.90
N SER A 5 8.64 5.63 -4.31
CA SER A 5 7.20 5.50 -4.16
C SER A 5 6.62 6.68 -3.36
N LEU A 6 7.14 6.96 -2.18
CA LEU A 6 6.70 8.09 -1.35
C LEU A 6 6.99 9.45 -2.02
N TYR A 7 8.12 9.60 -2.72
CA TYR A 7 8.40 10.82 -3.47
C TYR A 7 7.37 11.05 -4.57
N SER A 8 7.02 10.02 -5.33
CA SER A 8 6.00 10.12 -6.37
C SER A 8 4.62 10.45 -5.79
N LEU A 9 4.26 9.84 -4.66
CA LEU A 9 3.04 10.13 -3.93
C LEU A 9 2.99 11.59 -3.46
N HIS A 10 4.06 12.07 -2.83
CA HIS A 10 4.17 13.46 -2.37
C HIS A 10 3.99 14.48 -3.51
N ARG A 11 4.45 14.14 -4.71
CA ARG A 11 4.36 15.03 -5.87
C ARG A 11 3.01 14.97 -6.56
N SER A 12 2.32 13.83 -6.47
CA SER A 12 1.10 13.56 -7.23
C SER A 12 -0.18 13.82 -6.44
N TRP A 13 -0.18 13.57 -5.13
CA TRP A 13 -1.37 13.72 -4.31
C TRP A 13 -1.56 15.16 -3.85
N ASN A 14 -2.81 15.65 -3.93
CA ASN A 14 -3.17 17.01 -3.48
C ASN A 14 -3.24 17.12 -1.96
N SER A 15 -3.70 16.06 -1.30
CA SER A 15 -3.76 15.95 0.16
C SER A 15 -2.98 14.72 0.59
N LEU A 16 -1.90 14.93 1.33
CA LEU A 16 -1.03 13.83 1.77
C LEU A 16 -1.69 13.07 2.92
N PRO A 17 -1.73 11.73 2.83
CA PRO A 17 -2.26 10.91 3.91
C PRO A 17 -1.26 10.82 5.07
N GLU A 18 -1.74 10.36 6.22
CA GLU A 18 -0.87 9.82 7.27
C GLU A 18 -0.19 8.55 6.75
N ILE A 19 1.12 8.46 6.96
CA ILE A 19 1.92 7.32 6.49
C ILE A 19 2.31 6.44 7.67
N THR A 20 2.04 5.16 7.52
CA THR A 20 2.60 4.10 8.36
C THR A 20 3.45 3.19 7.49
N VAL A 21 4.71 3.02 7.85
CA VAL A 21 5.62 2.08 7.16
C VAL A 21 5.76 0.84 8.00
N VAL A 22 5.59 -0.31 7.37
CA VAL A 22 5.87 -1.62 7.96
C VAL A 22 7.30 -1.99 7.62
N SER A 23 8.16 -2.07 8.65
CA SER A 23 9.58 -2.38 8.49
C SER A 23 9.80 -3.89 8.57
N ASP A 24 10.53 -4.41 7.58
CA ASP A 24 11.04 -5.80 7.60
C ASP A 24 12.31 -5.95 8.46
N GLY A 25 12.80 -4.86 9.03
CA GLY A 25 14.03 -4.80 9.84
C GLY A 25 15.27 -4.41 9.05
N SER A 26 15.16 -4.13 7.75
CA SER A 26 16.30 -3.73 6.91
C SER A 26 16.86 -2.34 7.26
N TRP A 27 16.08 -1.50 7.94
CA TRP A 27 16.48 -0.16 8.37
C TRP A 27 16.20 0.07 9.85
N THR A 28 17.12 0.75 10.53
CA THR A 28 16.91 1.28 11.87
C THR A 28 15.99 2.50 11.83
N ALA A 29 15.33 2.82 12.95
CA ALA A 29 14.51 4.01 13.07
C ALA A 29 15.28 5.31 12.72
N ASN A 30 16.57 5.39 13.09
CA ASN A 30 17.41 6.55 12.77
C ASN A 30 17.72 6.67 11.29
N GLU A 31 18.00 5.57 10.60
CA GLU A 31 18.19 5.57 9.14
C GLU A 31 16.92 5.97 8.44
N PHE A 32 15.80 5.41 8.87
CA PHE A 32 14.49 5.77 8.35
C PHE A 32 14.19 7.28 8.51
N ALA A 33 14.37 7.83 9.71
CA ALA A 33 14.16 9.25 9.97
C ALA A 33 15.04 10.15 9.08
N LYS A 34 16.31 9.80 8.87
CA LYS A 34 17.22 10.53 7.97
C LYS A 34 16.76 10.50 6.52
N VAL A 35 16.38 9.32 6.01
CA VAL A 35 15.99 9.14 4.60
C VAL A 35 14.68 9.85 4.29
N PHE A 36 13.77 9.95 5.25
CA PHE A 36 12.44 10.56 5.09
C PHE A 36 12.28 11.93 5.77
N ALA A 37 13.37 12.57 6.19
CA ALA A 37 13.34 13.93 6.78
C ALA A 37 12.68 15.00 5.88
N TRP A 38 12.58 14.74 4.58
CA TRP A 38 11.91 15.59 3.60
C TRP A 38 10.39 15.43 3.57
N TRP A 39 9.84 14.36 4.19
CA TRP A 39 8.39 14.15 4.26
C TRP A 39 7.78 15.15 5.25
N PRO A 40 6.67 15.86 4.88
CA PRO A 40 6.18 16.99 5.67
C PRO A 40 5.45 16.59 6.96
N ASN A 41 4.93 15.36 7.02
CA ASN A 41 4.16 14.85 8.15
C ASN A 41 4.95 13.78 8.92
N PRO A 42 4.66 13.52 10.19
CA PRO A 42 5.24 12.37 10.89
C PRO A 42 4.94 11.06 10.16
N ILE A 43 5.94 10.20 10.06
CA ILE A 43 5.79 8.83 9.55
C ILE A 43 5.86 7.88 10.75
N THR A 44 4.84 7.07 10.93
CA THR A 44 4.85 5.97 11.89
C THR A 44 5.58 4.79 11.30
N VAL A 45 6.51 4.20 12.04
CA VAL A 45 7.20 2.97 11.64
C VAL A 45 6.72 1.85 12.56
N LEU A 46 6.19 0.77 11.98
CA LEU A 46 5.82 -0.44 12.70
C LEU A 46 6.83 -1.53 12.40
N THR A 47 7.39 -2.09 13.45
CA THR A 47 8.31 -3.22 13.36
C THR A 47 7.56 -4.54 13.17
N ARG A 48 8.25 -5.57 12.70
CA ARG A 48 7.73 -6.94 12.64
C ARG A 48 7.19 -7.40 13.99
N ALA A 49 7.91 -7.13 15.09
CA ALA A 49 7.50 -7.53 16.44
C ALA A 49 6.17 -6.88 16.85
N GLU A 50 5.99 -5.59 16.59
CA GLU A 50 4.74 -4.87 16.89
C GLU A 50 3.56 -5.39 16.07
N ILE A 51 3.78 -5.74 14.79
CA ILE A 51 2.73 -6.34 13.94
C ILE A 51 2.38 -7.75 14.42
N CYS A 52 3.36 -8.60 14.74
CA CYS A 52 3.12 -9.94 15.30
C CYS A 52 2.34 -9.86 16.62
N GLN A 53 2.73 -8.95 17.51
CA GLN A 53 2.03 -8.71 18.77
C GLN A 53 0.59 -8.26 18.54
N ALA A 54 0.38 -7.33 17.60
CA ALA A 54 -0.95 -6.83 17.25
C ALA A 54 -1.85 -7.94 16.70
N ALA A 55 -1.32 -8.82 15.85
CA ALA A 55 -2.05 -9.97 15.30
C ALA A 55 -2.42 -10.97 16.40
N SER A 56 -1.47 -11.32 17.27
CA SER A 56 -1.73 -12.22 18.42
C SER A 56 -2.78 -11.63 19.37
N SER A 57 -2.68 -10.35 19.71
CA SER A 57 -3.63 -9.66 20.57
C SER A 57 -5.04 -9.55 19.97
N ALA A 58 -5.14 -9.59 18.63
CA ALA A 58 -6.42 -9.64 17.92
C ALA A 58 -7.00 -11.07 17.77
N GLY A 59 -6.37 -12.08 18.35
CA GLY A 59 -6.79 -13.48 18.30
C GLY A 59 -6.36 -14.23 17.02
N PHE A 60 -5.36 -13.73 16.31
CA PHE A 60 -4.82 -14.32 15.06
C PHE A 60 -3.38 -14.82 15.28
N SER A 61 -3.20 -15.88 16.11
CA SER A 61 -1.89 -16.47 16.43
C SER A 61 -1.16 -16.97 15.18
N GLU A 62 -1.86 -17.70 14.31
CA GLU A 62 -1.29 -18.24 13.08
C GLU A 62 -0.84 -17.12 12.11
N LEU A 63 -1.57 -16.00 12.10
CA LEU A 63 -1.17 -14.84 11.30
C LEU A 63 0.07 -14.16 11.88
N ALA A 64 0.22 -14.13 13.20
CA ALA A 64 1.43 -13.66 13.86
C ALA A 64 2.64 -14.56 13.52
N ASP A 65 2.45 -15.88 13.53
CA ASP A 65 3.48 -16.86 13.13
C ASP A 65 3.89 -16.67 11.66
N TYR A 66 2.92 -16.47 10.77
CA TYR A 66 3.18 -16.20 9.36
C TYR A 66 3.94 -14.88 9.16
N ALA A 67 3.55 -13.82 9.88
CA ALA A 67 4.24 -12.53 9.87
C ALA A 67 5.69 -12.63 10.40
N GLY A 68 5.92 -13.50 11.38
CA GLY A 68 7.26 -13.79 11.91
C GLY A 68 8.18 -14.43 10.89
N GLN A 69 7.65 -15.28 10.02
CA GLN A 69 8.42 -16.11 9.10
C GLN A 69 8.58 -15.52 7.70
N SER A 70 7.70 -14.57 7.30
CA SER A 70 7.59 -14.14 5.91
C SER A 70 7.32 -12.65 5.77
N PRO A 71 7.91 -11.97 4.76
CA PRO A 71 7.51 -10.61 4.41
C PRO A 71 6.08 -10.54 3.90
N TYR A 72 5.57 -11.59 3.27
CA TYR A 72 4.19 -11.67 2.79
C TYR A 72 3.20 -11.82 3.95
N GLY A 73 3.55 -12.65 4.95
CA GLY A 73 2.81 -12.74 6.20
C GLY A 73 2.81 -11.43 6.98
N LEU A 74 3.95 -10.72 7.01
CA LEU A 74 4.06 -9.41 7.62
C LEU A 74 3.15 -8.38 6.96
N LYS A 75 3.10 -8.36 5.62
CA LYS A 75 2.18 -7.53 4.83
C LYS A 75 0.73 -7.82 5.18
N LEU A 76 0.33 -9.09 5.13
CA LEU A 76 -1.04 -9.51 5.43
C LEU A 76 -1.45 -9.13 6.86
N ALA A 77 -0.60 -9.39 7.84
CA ALA A 77 -0.85 -9.06 9.24
C ALA A 77 -0.98 -7.54 9.45
N ALA A 78 -0.16 -6.75 8.78
CA ALA A 78 -0.27 -5.29 8.80
C ALA A 78 -1.62 -4.81 8.24
N ILE A 79 -2.04 -5.33 7.08
CA ILE A 79 -3.35 -5.01 6.49
C ILE A 79 -4.47 -5.34 7.48
N VAL A 80 -4.52 -6.57 8.00
CA VAL A 80 -5.56 -7.03 8.91
C VAL A 80 -5.60 -6.21 10.20
N THR A 81 -4.45 -5.98 10.82
CA THR A 81 -4.40 -5.30 12.13
C THR A 81 -4.64 -3.79 12.05
N GLN A 82 -4.21 -3.13 10.98
CA GLN A 82 -4.43 -1.68 10.81
C GLN A 82 -5.87 -1.38 10.35
N ALA A 83 -6.43 -2.19 9.46
CA ALA A 83 -7.80 -2.02 8.98
C ALA A 83 -8.85 -2.14 10.09
N LYS A 84 -8.60 -2.94 11.13
CA LYS A 84 -9.47 -3.01 12.33
C LYS A 84 -9.51 -1.70 13.13
N LYS A 85 -8.47 -0.90 13.04
CA LYS A 85 -8.36 0.35 13.84
C LYS A 85 -8.93 1.55 13.09
N ARG A 86 -8.77 1.61 11.78
CA ARG A 86 -9.16 2.74 10.93
C ARG A 86 -9.21 2.37 9.45
N PRO A 87 -9.93 3.12 8.62
CA PRO A 87 -9.85 2.98 7.16
C PRO A 87 -8.39 3.06 6.71
N THR A 88 -7.93 2.04 6.03
CA THR A 88 -6.52 1.87 5.67
C THR A 88 -6.37 1.55 4.20
N ILE A 89 -5.41 2.20 3.53
CA ILE A 89 -4.90 1.77 2.22
C ILE A 89 -3.49 1.23 2.44
N PHE A 90 -3.29 -0.01 2.08
CA PHE A 90 -1.96 -0.59 1.95
C PHE A 90 -1.46 -0.35 0.53
N VAL A 91 -0.18 0.00 0.40
CA VAL A 91 0.48 0.24 -0.88
C VAL A 91 1.86 -0.42 -0.86
N ASP A 92 2.16 -1.25 -1.85
CA ASP A 92 3.48 -1.84 -2.00
C ASP A 92 4.55 -0.76 -2.31
N ALA A 93 5.76 -0.98 -1.81
CA ALA A 93 6.87 -0.03 -1.94
C ALA A 93 7.39 0.15 -3.39
N ASP A 94 6.91 -0.66 -4.32
CA ASP A 94 7.27 -0.65 -5.73
C ASP A 94 6.16 -0.06 -6.64
N ILE A 95 5.35 0.85 -6.08
CA ILE A 95 4.35 1.63 -6.82
C ILE A 95 4.82 3.07 -7.02
N LEU A 96 4.78 3.57 -8.26
CA LEU A 96 4.93 5.00 -8.55
C LEU A 96 3.59 5.64 -8.87
N TRP A 97 3.36 6.83 -8.33
CA TRP A 97 2.17 7.64 -8.55
C TRP A 97 2.44 8.76 -9.56
N PHE A 98 1.51 8.97 -10.48
CA PHE A 98 1.60 9.99 -11.53
C PHE A 98 0.54 11.07 -11.39
N ARG A 99 -0.59 10.73 -10.75
CA ARG A 99 -1.75 11.62 -10.53
C ARG A 99 -2.31 11.42 -9.14
N ASP A 100 -3.13 12.38 -8.70
CA ASP A 100 -3.90 12.27 -7.46
C ASP A 100 -5.00 11.21 -7.62
N PRO A 101 -4.93 10.09 -6.89
CA PRO A 101 -5.89 9.00 -7.02
C PRO A 101 -7.18 9.22 -6.20
N ALA A 102 -7.36 10.35 -5.53
CA ALA A 102 -8.46 10.56 -4.59
C ALA A 102 -9.83 10.19 -5.17
N LEU A 103 -10.08 10.55 -6.44
CA LEU A 103 -11.34 10.23 -7.11
C LEU A 103 -11.53 8.71 -7.36
N LEU A 104 -10.44 7.96 -7.61
CA LEU A 104 -10.51 6.53 -7.92
C LEU A 104 -10.49 5.66 -6.67
N LEU A 105 -9.89 6.14 -5.60
CA LEU A 105 -9.91 5.46 -4.31
C LEU A 105 -11.32 5.48 -3.69
N GLY A 106 -12.13 6.44 -4.08
CA GLY A 106 -13.49 6.61 -3.60
C GLY A 106 -13.56 7.15 -2.17
N ASP A 107 -14.77 7.26 -1.65
CA ASP A 107 -15.00 7.70 -0.28
C ASP A 107 -14.52 6.61 0.72
N ARG A 108 -13.85 7.03 1.78
CA ARG A 108 -13.36 6.15 2.86
C ARG A 108 -14.50 5.37 3.54
N VAL A 109 -15.71 5.89 3.52
CA VAL A 109 -16.91 5.21 4.02
C VAL A 109 -17.24 3.95 3.23
N SER A 110 -16.81 3.87 1.96
CA SER A 110 -17.03 2.69 1.10
C SER A 110 -16.00 1.56 1.28
N TRP A 111 -15.09 1.66 2.25
CA TRP A 111 -14.05 0.66 2.49
C TRP A 111 -14.42 -0.38 3.57
N ASP A 112 -15.69 -0.47 3.94
CA ASP A 112 -16.25 -1.57 4.74
C ASP A 112 -16.07 -2.95 4.08
N LYS A 113 -15.76 -2.95 2.80
CA LYS A 113 -15.44 -4.13 1.99
C LYS A 113 -14.05 -4.01 1.38
N PRO A 114 -13.27 -5.11 1.34
CA PRO A 114 -11.93 -5.09 0.79
C PRO A 114 -11.94 -4.74 -0.70
N ARG A 115 -11.04 -3.85 -1.10
CA ARG A 115 -10.79 -3.50 -2.50
C ARG A 115 -9.33 -3.72 -2.85
N ALA A 116 -9.06 -4.23 -4.05
CA ALA A 116 -7.71 -4.43 -4.54
C ALA A 116 -7.60 -4.09 -6.02
N LEU A 117 -6.37 -4.15 -6.55
CA LEU A 117 -6.13 -3.90 -7.95
C LEU A 117 -6.61 -5.06 -8.83
N ARG A 118 -6.95 -4.73 -10.07
CA ARG A 118 -7.15 -5.71 -11.15
C ARG A 118 -5.79 -6.09 -11.72
N GLU A 119 -5.65 -7.35 -12.10
CA GLU A 119 -4.51 -7.89 -12.84
C GLU A 119 -4.97 -8.74 -14.01
N SER A 120 -4.22 -8.74 -15.11
CA SER A 120 -4.53 -9.56 -16.29
C SER A 120 -4.13 -11.03 -16.11
N ASN A 121 -3.05 -11.27 -15.35
CA ASN A 121 -2.50 -12.61 -15.12
C ASN A 121 -2.90 -13.14 -13.74
N CYS A 122 -3.22 -14.43 -13.69
CA CYS A 122 -3.55 -15.11 -12.44
C CYS A 122 -2.28 -15.57 -11.73
N HIS A 123 -1.93 -14.94 -10.61
CA HIS A 123 -0.81 -15.32 -9.75
C HIS A 123 -1.26 -15.90 -8.41
N GLN A 124 -2.51 -16.34 -8.32
CA GLN A 124 -3.06 -16.97 -7.13
C GLN A 124 -2.60 -18.43 -7.03
N ARG A 125 -2.38 -18.88 -5.80
CA ARG A 125 -2.01 -20.26 -5.50
C ARG A 125 -3.22 -21.19 -5.72
N ARG A 126 -3.16 -21.99 -6.77
CA ARG A 126 -4.29 -22.78 -7.26
C ARG A 126 -4.83 -23.78 -6.23
N ASP A 127 -3.95 -24.52 -5.55
CA ASP A 127 -4.35 -25.53 -4.56
C ASP A 127 -5.05 -24.90 -3.33
N MET A 128 -4.58 -23.75 -2.85
CA MET A 128 -5.20 -22.97 -1.81
C MET A 128 -6.54 -22.40 -2.27
N ALA A 129 -6.58 -21.78 -3.45
CA ALA A 129 -7.79 -21.22 -4.04
C ALA A 129 -8.88 -22.30 -4.19
N THR A 130 -8.55 -23.47 -4.71
CA THR A 130 -9.50 -24.57 -4.90
C THR A 130 -10.09 -25.06 -3.56
N ARG A 131 -9.29 -25.07 -2.48
CA ARG A 131 -9.76 -25.50 -1.16
C ARG A 131 -10.67 -24.50 -0.47
N HIS A 132 -10.38 -23.22 -0.61
CA HIS A 132 -11.01 -22.18 0.21
C HIS A 132 -11.95 -21.25 -0.57
N CYS A 133 -11.58 -20.89 -1.80
CA CYS A 133 -12.34 -19.95 -2.63
C CYS A 133 -11.99 -20.12 -4.12
N ALA A 134 -12.60 -21.08 -4.80
CA ALA A 134 -12.33 -21.37 -6.22
C ALA A 134 -12.58 -20.17 -7.15
N GLN A 135 -13.49 -19.25 -6.78
CA GLN A 135 -13.81 -18.02 -7.55
C GLN A 135 -12.60 -17.10 -7.75
N VAL A 136 -11.56 -17.26 -6.93
CA VAL A 136 -10.31 -16.51 -7.09
C VAL A 136 -9.60 -16.79 -8.41
N LEU A 137 -9.81 -17.99 -8.98
CA LEU A 137 -9.21 -18.40 -10.23
C LEU A 137 -9.97 -17.87 -11.45
N GLU A 138 -11.14 -17.27 -11.25
CA GLU A 138 -11.95 -16.69 -12.32
C GLU A 138 -11.51 -15.24 -12.62
N PRO A 139 -11.50 -14.84 -13.88
CA PRO A 139 -11.25 -13.45 -14.24
C PRO A 139 -12.30 -12.49 -13.64
N PRO A 140 -11.93 -11.25 -13.40
CA PRO A 140 -10.58 -10.68 -13.45
C PRO A 140 -9.73 -11.10 -12.25
N SER A 141 -8.44 -11.30 -12.47
CA SER A 141 -7.48 -11.61 -11.40
C SER A 141 -7.28 -10.41 -10.48
N VAL A 142 -6.83 -10.67 -9.26
CA VAL A 142 -6.64 -9.69 -8.20
C VAL A 142 -5.15 -9.54 -7.90
N ASN A 143 -4.69 -8.29 -7.82
CA ASN A 143 -3.33 -7.95 -7.38
C ASN A 143 -3.40 -7.20 -6.03
N SER A 144 -2.55 -7.61 -5.10
CA SER A 144 -2.52 -7.09 -3.74
C SER A 144 -1.60 -5.87 -3.52
N GLY A 145 -1.06 -5.28 -4.59
CA GLY A 145 -0.15 -4.12 -4.49
C GLY A 145 -0.80 -2.85 -3.93
N ILE A 146 -2.11 -2.68 -4.14
CA ILE A 146 -2.91 -1.67 -3.44
C ILE A 146 -4.15 -2.38 -2.88
N VAL A 147 -4.33 -2.29 -1.56
CA VAL A 147 -5.49 -2.85 -0.87
C VAL A 147 -6.11 -1.78 0.02
N ALA A 148 -7.40 -1.49 -0.15
CA ALA A 148 -8.14 -0.63 0.77
C ALA A 148 -9.16 -1.45 1.55
N LEU A 149 -9.22 -1.20 2.86
CA LEU A 149 -10.08 -1.93 3.77
C LEU A 149 -10.33 -1.12 5.06
N HIS A 150 -11.53 -1.29 5.62
CA HIS A 150 -11.87 -0.90 6.99
C HIS A 150 -12.69 -2.03 7.63
N GLY A 151 -12.23 -2.53 8.79
CA GLY A 151 -12.85 -3.65 9.48
C GLY A 151 -12.17 -4.98 9.21
N ASP A 152 -12.92 -6.05 9.19
CA ASP A 152 -12.40 -7.40 9.00
C ASP A 152 -12.20 -7.72 7.51
N LEU A 153 -11.04 -8.31 7.19
CA LEU A 153 -10.74 -8.73 5.82
C LEU A 153 -11.68 -9.86 5.36
N MET A 154 -11.91 -10.83 6.24
CA MET A 154 -12.80 -11.96 6.05
C MET A 154 -13.14 -12.59 7.40
N THR A 155 -14.00 -13.60 7.40
CA THR A 155 -14.30 -14.31 8.67
C THR A 155 -13.04 -14.91 9.29
N PRO A 156 -12.90 -14.87 10.62
CA PRO A 156 -11.72 -15.40 11.30
C PRO A 156 -11.41 -16.88 10.97
N ALA A 157 -12.44 -17.70 10.79
CA ALA A 157 -12.27 -19.13 10.48
C ALA A 157 -11.65 -19.33 9.09
N LEU A 158 -12.13 -18.60 8.08
CA LEU A 158 -11.60 -18.68 6.71
C LEU A 158 -10.16 -18.13 6.64
N LEU A 159 -9.90 -16.98 7.27
CA LEU A 159 -8.56 -16.39 7.32
C LEU A 159 -7.57 -17.37 7.97
N ARG A 160 -7.95 -17.99 9.11
CA ARG A 160 -7.11 -18.96 9.80
C ARG A 160 -6.78 -20.16 8.91
N GLY A 161 -7.77 -20.76 8.26
CA GLY A 161 -7.56 -21.90 7.36
C GLY A 161 -6.59 -21.59 6.22
N MET A 162 -6.74 -20.42 5.59
CA MET A 162 -5.86 -20.00 4.51
C MET A 162 -4.44 -19.67 5.00
N VAL A 163 -4.29 -19.06 6.19
CA VAL A 163 -2.99 -18.77 6.80
C VAL A 163 -2.27 -20.05 7.20
N GLN A 164 -2.99 -21.07 7.69
CA GLN A 164 -2.41 -22.38 7.97
C GLN A 164 -1.85 -23.05 6.72
N ASP A 165 -2.51 -22.88 5.56
CA ASP A 165 -1.96 -23.33 4.29
C ASP A 165 -0.72 -22.51 3.85
N ALA A 166 -0.72 -21.20 4.07
CA ALA A 166 0.42 -20.35 3.77
C ALA A 166 1.65 -20.68 4.65
N LEU A 167 1.45 -21.10 5.88
CA LEU A 167 2.53 -21.52 6.79
C LEU A 167 3.27 -22.79 6.35
N ARG A 168 2.71 -23.58 5.41
CA ARG A 168 3.41 -24.75 4.82
C ARG A 168 4.52 -24.33 3.86
N ASP A 169 4.37 -23.15 3.23
CA ASP A 169 5.35 -22.54 2.35
C ASP A 169 5.31 -21.01 2.51
N PRO A 170 5.88 -20.49 3.62
CA PRO A 170 5.72 -19.09 3.99
C PRO A 170 6.44 -18.12 3.05
N GLN A 171 7.34 -18.60 2.19
CA GLN A 171 8.06 -17.76 1.22
C GLN A 171 7.35 -17.66 -0.13
N ASP A 172 6.24 -18.38 -0.33
CA ASP A 172 5.44 -18.28 -1.56
C ASP A 172 4.57 -17.00 -1.51
N SER A 173 4.93 -16.04 -2.35
CA SER A 173 4.22 -14.76 -2.49
C SER A 173 2.77 -14.91 -2.96
N SER A 174 2.46 -16.00 -3.65
CA SER A 174 1.12 -16.27 -4.18
C SER A 174 0.11 -16.56 -3.06
N CYS A 175 0.56 -17.00 -1.88
CA CYS A 175 -0.30 -17.26 -0.73
C CYS A 175 -0.99 -16.00 -0.23
N GLU A 176 -0.23 -14.94 0.04
CA GLU A 176 -0.77 -13.66 0.50
C GLU A 176 -1.73 -13.08 -0.54
N GLN A 177 -1.35 -13.07 -1.81
CA GLN A 177 -2.20 -12.58 -2.89
C GLN A 177 -3.49 -13.40 -3.01
N THR A 178 -3.45 -14.73 -2.81
CA THR A 178 -4.63 -15.59 -2.81
C THR A 178 -5.58 -15.27 -1.66
N ILE A 179 -5.07 -14.98 -0.47
CA ILE A 179 -5.88 -14.58 0.69
C ILE A 179 -6.60 -13.25 0.42
N ILE A 180 -5.88 -12.25 -0.06
CA ILE A 180 -6.47 -10.95 -0.43
C ILE A 180 -7.51 -11.11 -1.55
N ALA A 181 -7.18 -11.90 -2.58
CA ALA A 181 -8.09 -12.17 -3.69
C ALA A 181 -9.38 -12.85 -3.22
N SER A 182 -9.29 -13.78 -2.27
CA SER A 182 -10.46 -14.45 -1.68
C SER A 182 -11.37 -13.47 -0.96
N ALA A 183 -10.80 -12.57 -0.17
CA ALA A 183 -11.57 -11.53 0.50
C ALA A 183 -12.31 -10.62 -0.49
N VAL A 184 -11.62 -10.21 -1.57
CA VAL A 184 -12.20 -9.38 -2.64
C VAL A 184 -13.32 -10.12 -3.38
N LYS A 185 -13.15 -11.40 -3.72
CA LYS A 185 -14.15 -12.20 -4.44
C LYS A 185 -15.37 -12.56 -3.61
N LEU A 186 -15.21 -12.75 -2.29
CA LEU A 186 -16.30 -13.13 -1.39
C LEU A 186 -17.20 -11.97 -0.97
N GLY A 187 -16.74 -10.75 -1.02
CA GLY A 187 -17.58 -9.63 -0.56
C GLY A 187 -17.04 -8.24 -0.85
N GLY A 188 -15.90 -8.18 -1.51
CA GLY A 188 -15.22 -6.93 -1.83
C GLY A 188 -15.45 -6.46 -3.26
N GLY A 189 -14.47 -5.75 -3.79
CA GLY A 189 -14.49 -5.24 -5.15
C GLY A 189 -13.10 -4.92 -5.70
N LEU A 190 -13.05 -4.59 -6.97
CA LEU A 190 -11.83 -4.13 -7.62
C LEU A 190 -11.83 -2.61 -7.74
N PHE A 191 -10.66 -2.02 -7.63
CA PHE A 191 -10.48 -0.63 -8.05
C PHE A 191 -10.69 -0.49 -9.57
N PRO A 192 -11.03 0.73 -10.04
CA PRO A 192 -11.04 1.02 -11.46
C PRO A 192 -9.68 0.67 -12.08
N GLU A 193 -9.68 0.10 -13.28
CA GLU A 193 -8.49 -0.35 -14.01
C GLU A 193 -7.42 0.76 -14.12
N LYS A 194 -7.85 1.99 -14.32
CA LYS A 194 -6.95 3.15 -14.44
C LYS A 194 -6.23 3.52 -13.14
N LEU A 195 -6.58 2.96 -11.98
CA LEU A 195 -5.90 3.27 -10.72
C LEU A 195 -4.42 2.86 -10.81
N SER A 196 -4.12 1.66 -11.30
CA SER A 196 -2.74 1.20 -11.46
C SER A 196 -2.57 0.27 -12.64
N LEU A 197 -1.53 0.50 -13.42
CA LEU A 197 -1.08 -0.46 -14.42
C LEU A 197 -0.22 -1.53 -13.72
N VAL A 198 -0.60 -2.80 -13.90
CA VAL A 198 0.07 -3.98 -13.30
C VAL A 198 0.63 -4.92 -14.39
N GLU A 199 0.56 -4.57 -15.67
CA GLU A 199 0.86 -5.46 -16.77
C GLU A 199 2.35 -5.56 -17.07
N PHE A 200 2.75 -6.76 -17.59
CA PHE A 200 4.12 -7.10 -17.93
C PHE A 200 4.50 -6.73 -19.37
N ASP A 201 3.52 -6.64 -20.28
CA ASP A 201 3.77 -6.61 -21.73
C ASP A 201 4.11 -5.22 -22.28
N ASP A 202 4.06 -4.17 -21.46
CA ASP A 202 4.19 -2.78 -21.93
C ASP A 202 5.59 -2.19 -21.78
N LEU A 203 6.63 -3.03 -21.87
CA LEU A 203 8.04 -2.59 -21.77
C LEU A 203 8.40 -1.51 -22.79
N HIS A 204 7.80 -1.57 -23.98
CA HIS A 204 8.14 -0.69 -25.10
C HIS A 204 7.33 0.62 -25.11
N ARG A 205 6.17 0.64 -24.48
CA ARG A 205 5.28 1.82 -24.49
C ARG A 205 5.49 2.74 -23.31
N PHE A 206 6.24 2.28 -22.29
CA PHE A 206 6.30 2.95 -21.03
C PHE A 206 7.17 4.21 -21.05
N SER A 207 6.53 5.38 -20.98
CA SER A 207 7.13 6.59 -20.43
C SER A 207 6.13 7.22 -19.45
N PRO A 208 6.57 7.94 -18.41
CA PRO A 208 5.67 8.68 -17.53
C PRO A 208 4.74 9.65 -18.28
N ARG A 209 5.18 10.14 -19.43
CA ARG A 209 4.39 10.98 -20.32
C ARG A 209 3.24 10.18 -20.94
N ASN A 210 3.52 9.00 -21.49
CA ASN A 210 2.49 8.12 -22.06
C ASN A 210 1.48 7.64 -21.01
N MET A 211 1.94 7.34 -19.80
CA MET A 211 1.05 6.97 -18.69
C MET A 211 0.03 8.07 -18.38
N ASN A 212 0.46 9.33 -18.40
CA ASN A 212 -0.44 10.45 -18.25
C ASN A 212 -1.45 10.55 -19.42
N ASP A 213 -1.01 10.28 -20.63
CA ASP A 213 -1.85 10.34 -21.84
C ASP A 213 -2.86 9.19 -21.85
N GLU A 214 -2.47 8.00 -21.39
CA GLU A 214 -3.34 6.82 -21.25
C GLU A 214 -4.28 6.87 -20.04
N GLY A 215 -4.10 7.84 -19.16
CA GLY A 215 -4.99 8.11 -18.04
C GLY A 215 -4.78 7.24 -16.79
N TYR A 216 -3.67 6.51 -16.68
CA TYR A 216 -3.32 5.78 -15.46
C TYR A 216 -2.87 6.73 -14.34
N TYR A 217 -3.18 6.35 -13.10
CA TYR A 217 -2.84 7.12 -11.90
C TYR A 217 -1.56 6.63 -11.23
N SER A 218 -1.25 5.34 -11.35
CA SER A 218 -0.03 4.74 -10.83
C SER A 218 0.43 3.56 -11.68
N ARG A 219 1.63 3.05 -11.36
CA ARG A 219 2.13 1.78 -11.89
C ARG A 219 2.74 0.95 -10.78
N HIS A 220 2.40 -0.34 -10.75
CA HIS A 220 2.98 -1.35 -9.90
C HIS A 220 4.10 -2.09 -10.63
N TYR A 221 5.34 -2.01 -10.11
CA TYR A 221 6.54 -2.59 -10.73
C TYR A 221 6.80 -3.99 -10.13
N VAL A 222 6.03 -4.97 -10.58
CA VAL A 222 6.11 -6.34 -10.06
C VAL A 222 7.32 -7.10 -10.61
N ASN A 223 7.85 -8.03 -9.83
CA ASN A 223 8.88 -9.00 -10.22
C ASN A 223 10.08 -8.36 -10.97
N TRP A 224 10.38 -8.83 -12.16
CA TRP A 224 11.47 -8.37 -13.01
C TRP A 224 11.32 -6.91 -13.49
N MET A 225 10.12 -6.33 -13.42
CA MET A 225 9.88 -4.92 -13.76
C MET A 225 10.46 -3.95 -12.74
N ARG A 226 10.85 -4.41 -11.56
CA ARG A 226 11.38 -3.55 -10.47
C ARG A 226 12.60 -2.73 -10.86
N HIS A 227 13.44 -3.23 -11.77
CA HIS A 227 14.61 -2.48 -12.26
C HIS A 227 14.21 -1.20 -13.02
N LEU A 228 13.01 -1.18 -13.63
CA LEU A 228 12.49 -0.02 -14.35
C LEU A 228 11.97 1.08 -13.43
N LEU A 229 11.62 0.76 -12.18
CA LEU A 229 11.10 1.72 -11.22
C LEU A 229 12.05 2.92 -11.05
N TYR A 230 13.34 2.67 -10.88
CA TYR A 230 14.32 3.75 -10.69
C TYR A 230 14.49 4.62 -11.94
N ARG A 231 14.48 4.00 -13.14
CA ARG A 231 14.50 4.71 -14.41
C ARG A 231 13.30 5.64 -14.54
N ASP A 232 12.12 5.13 -14.22
CA ASP A 232 10.87 5.85 -14.40
C ASP A 232 10.68 6.90 -13.29
N ALA A 233 11.14 6.63 -12.08
CA ALA A 233 11.22 7.61 -11.00
C ALA A 233 12.14 8.80 -11.38
N LEU A 234 13.29 8.52 -12.01
CA LEU A 234 14.18 9.58 -12.50
C LEU A 234 13.50 10.42 -13.59
N LYS A 235 12.85 9.78 -14.57
CA LYS A 235 12.08 10.49 -15.62
C LYS A 235 10.97 11.34 -15.01
N LEU A 236 10.26 10.82 -14.01
CA LEU A 236 9.22 11.54 -13.30
C LEU A 236 9.79 12.78 -12.59
N ARG A 237 10.94 12.67 -11.93
CA ARG A 237 11.62 13.81 -11.29
C ARG A 237 12.00 14.88 -12.32
N LEU A 238 12.58 14.50 -13.45
CA LEU A 238 12.96 15.41 -14.51
C LEU A 238 11.72 16.08 -15.14
N HIS A 239 10.69 15.32 -15.44
CA HIS A 239 9.44 15.86 -16.00
C HIS A 239 8.76 16.84 -15.02
N LEU A 240 8.68 16.52 -13.75
CA LEU A 240 8.08 17.37 -12.73
C LEU A 240 8.92 18.61 -12.40
N SER A 241 10.23 18.60 -12.67
CA SER A 241 11.06 19.80 -12.53
C SER A 241 10.74 20.90 -13.57
N TRP A 242 10.14 20.51 -14.70
CA TRP A 242 9.69 21.45 -15.74
C TRP A 242 8.26 21.98 -15.48
N LEU A 243 7.48 21.26 -14.70
CA LEU A 243 6.21 21.75 -14.19
C LEU A 243 6.53 22.69 -13.03
N LYS A 244 6.18 23.99 -13.15
CA LYS A 244 6.44 25.03 -12.13
C LYS A 244 6.27 24.48 -10.73
N PRO A 245 7.21 24.75 -9.79
CA PRO A 245 7.05 24.32 -8.40
C PRO A 245 5.70 24.82 -7.90
N ARG A 246 4.85 23.92 -7.43
CA ARG A 246 3.63 24.32 -6.71
C ARG A 246 4.07 25.26 -5.61
N ARG A 247 3.57 26.50 -5.62
CA ARG A 247 3.82 27.45 -4.54
C ARG A 247 3.49 26.75 -3.23
N TRP A 248 4.48 26.60 -2.39
CA TRP A 248 4.29 26.20 -1.01
C TRP A 248 3.30 27.21 -0.42
N SER A 249 2.04 26.83 -0.26
CA SER A 249 1.08 27.66 0.43
C SER A 249 1.60 27.76 1.87
N GLN A 250 1.83 28.98 2.30
CA GLN A 250 2.35 29.35 3.64
C GLN A 250 1.33 29.03 4.76
N ALA A 251 0.60 27.92 4.67
CA ALA A 251 -0.35 27.52 5.71
C ALA A 251 0.31 27.06 7.03
N GLY A 252 1.64 26.94 7.06
CA GLY A 252 2.38 26.51 8.27
C GLY A 252 2.93 27.64 9.16
N ARG A 253 2.80 28.93 8.80
CA ARG A 253 3.41 30.02 9.59
C ARG A 253 2.47 30.80 10.51
N VAL A 254 1.21 30.47 10.60
CA VAL A 254 0.26 31.24 11.41
C VAL A 254 0.10 30.70 12.84
N ALA A 255 0.56 29.49 13.13
CA ALA A 255 0.37 28.90 14.47
C ALA A 255 1.45 29.24 15.51
N SER A 256 2.61 29.83 15.13
CA SER A 256 3.71 30.09 16.10
C SER A 256 3.76 31.49 16.68
N THR A 257 2.97 32.44 16.17
CA THR A 257 3.02 33.85 16.66
C THR A 257 1.88 34.24 17.61
N GLN A 258 0.84 33.43 17.75
CA GLN A 258 -0.24 33.69 18.70
C GLN A 258 0.03 33.18 20.12
N ASN A 259 0.89 32.17 20.30
CA ASN A 259 1.21 31.65 21.64
C ASN A 259 2.26 32.49 22.42
N LEU A 260 2.94 33.43 21.78
CA LEU A 260 3.92 34.30 22.47
C LEU A 260 3.32 35.61 22.99
N ARG A 261 2.07 35.94 22.66
CA ARG A 261 1.42 37.18 23.18
C ARG A 261 0.59 36.96 24.43
N ASN A 262 0.25 35.73 24.78
CA ASN A 262 -0.57 35.43 25.97
C ASN A 262 0.25 35.19 27.24
N CYS A 263 1.58 35.06 27.18
CA CYS A 263 2.46 34.90 28.33
C CYS A 263 2.96 36.25 28.94
N ARG A 264 2.58 37.42 28.39
CA ARG A 264 3.01 38.72 28.90
C ARG A 264 1.89 39.53 29.58
N ARG A 265 0.76 38.93 29.91
CA ARG A 265 -0.33 39.60 30.64
C ARG A 265 -0.73 38.92 31.95
N ALA A 266 0.13 38.09 32.51
CA ALA A 266 -0.04 37.51 33.83
C ALA A 266 1.29 37.75 34.61
N ASN A 267 1.55 38.97 34.97
CA ASN A 267 2.37 39.44 36.11
C ASN A 267 1.98 40.88 36.38
#